data_63d1df3e5cec1542450256ec9ac2f0b0
#
_entry.id   63d1df3e5cec1542450256ec9ac2f0b0
#
_cell.length_a   1.000
_cell.length_b   1.000
_cell.length_c   1.000
_cell.angle_alpha   90.00
_cell.angle_beta   90.00
_cell.angle_gamma   90.00
#
_symmetry.space_group_name_H-M   'P 1'
#
loop_
_entity.id
_entity.type
_entity.pdbx_description
1 polymer ?
#
loop_
_entity_poly.entity_id
_entity_poly.type
_entity_poly.pdbx_seq_one_letter_code
_entity_poly.pdbx_strand_id
1 'polypeptide(L)'
;MTIESYIDYTNLKPDATPNDIIQLCKEAKQYRFASVCVNSSYVPLARRELAGSYVRIVSVVGFPLGAVASSIKAAETTFAIANGADEIDMVINVGQVKARNWDYVADDISGVVKARSEERRVGKEC
;
A
#
# COMPACT_ATOMS: atom_id res chain seq x y z
N MET A 1 16.00 -12.82 -15.68
CA MET A 1 15.27 -11.88 -14.82
C MET A 1 16.17 -10.71 -14.46
N THR A 2 15.74 -9.50 -14.73
CA THR A 2 16.55 -8.30 -14.51
C THR A 2 16.34 -7.76 -13.10
N ILE A 3 17.28 -6.94 -12.61
CA ILE A 3 17.19 -6.35 -11.29
C ILE A 3 15.97 -5.41 -11.17
N GLU A 4 15.60 -4.74 -12.25
CA GLU A 4 14.43 -3.83 -12.28
C GLU A 4 13.14 -4.54 -11.86
N SER A 5 13.02 -5.83 -12.18
CA SER A 5 11.82 -6.60 -11.84
C SER A 5 11.66 -6.85 -10.34
N TYR A 6 12.64 -6.47 -9.52
CA TYR A 6 12.57 -6.56 -8.05
C TYR A 6 12.42 -5.21 -7.37
N ILE A 7 12.38 -4.10 -8.11
CA ILE A 7 12.38 -2.76 -7.52
C ILE A 7 10.95 -2.31 -7.25
N ASP A 8 10.73 -1.85 -6.01
CA ASP A 8 9.51 -1.15 -5.59
C ASP A 8 9.81 0.35 -5.64
N TYR A 9 9.37 1.00 -6.72
CA TYR A 9 9.66 2.41 -6.96
C TYR A 9 8.75 3.28 -6.10
N THR A 10 9.33 4.04 -5.18
CA THR A 10 8.62 4.59 -4.03
C THR A 10 8.66 6.12 -3.99
N ASN A 11 7.51 6.74 -3.72
CA ASN A 11 7.44 8.14 -3.33
C ASN A 11 6.38 8.29 -2.23
N LEU A 12 6.85 8.47 -1.01
CA LEU A 12 6.01 8.60 0.20
C LEU A 12 6.16 9.97 0.84
N LYS A 13 6.71 10.93 0.11
CA LYS A 13 6.91 12.28 0.63
C LYS A 13 5.56 12.92 0.92
N PRO A 14 5.42 13.61 2.07
CA PRO A 14 4.14 14.24 2.42
C PRO A 14 3.74 15.37 1.47
N ASP A 15 4.70 15.93 0.75
CA ASP A 15 4.48 16.99 -0.22
C ASP A 15 4.47 16.51 -1.68
N ALA A 16 4.45 15.20 -1.91
CA ALA A 16 4.37 14.67 -3.26
C ALA A 16 3.07 15.13 -3.93
N THR A 17 3.21 15.69 -5.12
CA THR A 17 2.06 16.19 -5.90
C THR A 17 1.50 15.10 -6.81
N PRO A 18 0.27 15.28 -7.34
CA PRO A 18 -0.22 14.36 -8.37
C PRO A 18 0.74 14.19 -9.55
N ASN A 19 1.38 15.26 -9.99
CA ASN A 19 2.36 15.18 -11.08
C ASN A 19 3.56 14.33 -10.71
N ASP A 20 4.01 14.38 -9.46
CA ASP A 20 5.11 13.53 -8.98
C ASP A 20 4.72 12.06 -9.07
N ILE A 21 3.48 11.73 -8.74
CA ILE A 21 2.99 10.36 -8.79
C ILE A 21 2.80 9.89 -10.25
N ILE A 22 2.31 10.76 -11.12
CA ILE A 22 2.22 10.45 -12.55
C ILE A 22 3.61 10.15 -13.11
N GLN A 23 4.60 10.95 -12.76
CA GLN A 23 5.97 10.74 -13.20
C GLN A 23 6.55 9.43 -12.64
N LEU A 24 6.26 9.12 -11.37
CA LEU A 24 6.65 7.87 -10.73
C LEU A 24 6.13 6.67 -11.54
N CYS A 25 4.84 6.70 -11.88
CA CYS A 25 4.20 5.62 -12.64
C CYS A 25 4.77 5.49 -14.05
N LYS A 26 5.03 6.63 -14.70
CA LYS A 26 5.61 6.67 -16.03
C LYS A 26 6.98 6.02 -16.06
N GLU A 27 7.82 6.36 -15.10
CA GLU A 27 9.17 5.79 -14.98
C GLU A 27 9.12 4.31 -14.64
N ALA A 28 8.20 3.91 -13.75
CA ALA A 28 8.05 2.50 -13.39
C ALA A 28 7.69 1.64 -14.61
N LYS A 29 6.82 2.14 -15.49
CA LYS A 29 6.48 1.45 -16.74
C LYS A 29 7.67 1.40 -17.68
N GLN A 30 8.37 2.53 -17.82
CA GLN A 30 9.50 2.66 -18.74
C GLN A 30 10.62 1.70 -18.37
N TYR A 31 10.95 1.60 -17.10
CA TYR A 31 12.05 0.77 -16.62
C TYR A 31 11.61 -0.61 -16.17
N ARG A 32 10.33 -0.93 -16.26
CA ARG A 32 9.76 -2.23 -15.90
C ARG A 32 10.03 -2.63 -14.45
N PHE A 33 9.86 -1.66 -13.54
CA PHE A 33 9.97 -1.94 -12.12
C PHE A 33 8.82 -2.86 -11.67
N ALA A 34 9.03 -3.58 -10.57
CA ALA A 34 8.06 -4.53 -10.05
C ALA A 34 6.78 -3.83 -9.60
N SER A 35 6.91 -2.69 -8.93
CA SER A 35 5.79 -1.97 -8.35
C SER A 35 6.11 -0.49 -8.15
N VAL A 36 5.05 0.27 -7.90
CA VAL A 36 5.16 1.59 -7.26
C VAL A 36 4.62 1.47 -5.85
N CYS A 37 5.21 2.23 -4.92
CA CYS A 37 4.75 2.30 -3.54
C CYS A 37 4.37 3.75 -3.22
N VAL A 38 3.12 3.96 -2.81
CA VAL A 38 2.54 5.29 -2.62
C VAL A 38 1.71 5.35 -1.35
N ASN A 39 1.42 6.57 -0.90
CA ASN A 39 0.42 6.81 0.14
C ASN A 39 -0.97 6.44 -0.39
N SER A 40 -1.85 6.01 0.50
CA SER A 40 -3.16 5.48 0.13
C SER A 40 -4.00 6.44 -0.71
N SER A 41 -3.89 7.75 -0.45
CA SER A 41 -4.64 8.76 -1.21
C SER A 41 -4.29 8.76 -2.70
N TYR A 42 -3.11 8.26 -3.06
CA TYR A 42 -2.65 8.22 -4.46
C TYR A 42 -2.90 6.89 -5.17
N VAL A 43 -3.49 5.92 -4.48
CA VAL A 43 -3.79 4.62 -5.11
C VAL A 43 -4.73 4.78 -6.31
N PRO A 44 -5.83 5.56 -6.24
CA PRO A 44 -6.68 5.72 -7.42
C PRO A 44 -5.95 6.31 -8.63
N LEU A 45 -5.09 7.31 -8.40
CA LEU A 45 -4.31 7.91 -9.48
C LEU A 45 -3.33 6.90 -10.08
N ALA A 46 -2.59 6.19 -9.23
CA ALA A 46 -1.65 5.16 -9.70
C ALA A 46 -2.37 4.08 -10.50
N ARG A 47 -3.58 3.69 -10.06
CA ARG A 47 -4.37 2.70 -10.78
C ARG A 47 -4.70 3.16 -12.20
N ARG A 48 -5.08 4.42 -12.36
CA ARG A 48 -5.35 4.98 -13.70
C ARG A 48 -4.10 5.01 -14.56
N GLU A 49 -2.98 5.47 -13.98
CA GLU A 49 -1.72 5.65 -14.73
C GLU A 49 -1.08 4.32 -15.12
N LEU A 50 -1.33 3.27 -14.36
CA LEU A 50 -0.72 1.95 -14.60
C LEU A 50 -1.67 0.97 -15.29
N ALA A 51 -2.86 1.42 -15.69
CA ALA A 51 -3.82 0.55 -16.38
C ALA A 51 -3.18 -0.09 -17.62
N GLY A 52 -3.35 -1.40 -17.77
CA GLY A 52 -2.78 -2.15 -18.88
C GLY A 52 -1.30 -2.51 -18.71
N SER A 53 -0.69 -2.13 -17.59
CA SER A 53 0.70 -2.43 -17.29
C SER A 53 0.81 -3.58 -16.29
N TYR A 54 1.99 -4.21 -16.21
CA TYR A 54 2.27 -5.25 -15.23
C TYR A 54 2.80 -4.69 -13.90
N VAL A 55 3.01 -3.38 -13.81
CA VAL A 55 3.50 -2.75 -12.58
C VAL A 55 2.44 -2.83 -11.50
N ARG A 56 2.80 -3.37 -10.35
CA ARG A 56 1.88 -3.50 -9.21
C ARG A 56 1.83 -2.21 -8.41
N ILE A 57 0.76 -2.05 -7.65
CA ILE A 57 0.57 -0.91 -6.77
C ILE A 57 0.63 -1.39 -5.33
N VAL A 58 1.59 -0.86 -4.58
CA VAL A 58 1.72 -1.08 -3.14
C VAL A 58 1.26 0.18 -2.43
N SER A 59 0.34 0.03 -1.48
CA SER A 59 -0.08 1.13 -0.61
C SER A 59 0.48 0.92 0.78
N VAL A 60 1.06 1.97 1.35
CA VAL A 60 1.40 1.94 2.77
C VAL A 60 0.13 2.09 3.60
N VAL A 61 0.14 1.54 4.80
CA VAL A 61 -0.96 1.62 5.76
C VAL A 61 -0.37 1.96 7.14
N GLY A 62 -0.95 2.97 7.78
CA GLY A 62 -0.47 3.46 9.07
C GLY A 62 0.89 4.15 8.98
N PHE A 63 1.27 4.58 7.81
CA PHE A 63 2.58 5.19 7.56
C PHE A 63 2.57 6.68 7.93
N PRO A 64 3.67 7.22 8.50
CA PRO A 64 4.93 6.50 8.77
C PRO A 64 5.04 5.94 10.19
N LEU A 65 4.16 6.32 11.11
CA LEU A 65 4.37 6.06 12.54
C LEU A 65 3.88 4.69 13.00
N GLY A 66 2.90 4.12 12.32
CA GLY A 66 2.29 2.87 12.75
C GLY A 66 1.47 2.98 14.04
N ALA A 67 1.23 4.22 14.51
CA ALA A 67 0.66 4.47 15.82
C ALA A 67 -0.84 4.79 15.81
N VAL A 68 -1.46 4.78 14.64
CA VAL A 68 -2.92 4.99 14.55
C VAL A 68 -3.66 3.76 15.06
N ALA A 69 -4.91 3.96 15.46
CA ALA A 69 -5.75 2.87 15.95
C ALA A 69 -5.87 1.75 14.91
N SER A 70 -6.00 0.50 15.39
CA SER A 70 -6.12 -0.68 14.52
C SER A 70 -7.29 -0.57 13.54
N SER A 71 -8.42 -0.01 13.98
CA SER A 71 -9.58 0.21 13.10
C SER A 71 -9.28 1.14 11.94
N ILE A 72 -8.40 2.12 12.15
CA ILE A 72 -7.99 3.06 11.11
C ILE A 72 -7.09 2.37 10.09
N LYS A 73 -6.16 1.53 10.54
CA LYS A 73 -5.32 0.74 9.64
C LYS A 73 -6.17 -0.20 8.78
N ALA A 74 -7.16 -0.85 9.38
CA ALA A 74 -8.07 -1.72 8.65
C ALA A 74 -8.88 -0.94 7.61
N ALA A 75 -9.39 0.25 7.97
CA ALA A 75 -10.14 1.10 7.05
C ALA A 75 -9.27 1.59 5.88
N GLU A 76 -8.04 1.98 6.17
CA GLU A 76 -7.10 2.40 5.11
C GLU A 76 -6.80 1.24 4.15
N THR A 77 -6.65 0.03 4.69
CA THR A 77 -6.44 -1.18 3.89
C THR A 77 -7.64 -1.43 2.96
N THR A 78 -8.85 -1.36 3.49
CA THR A 78 -10.07 -1.53 2.70
C THR A 78 -10.12 -0.51 1.56
N PHE A 79 -9.85 0.76 1.86
CA PHE A 79 -9.82 1.82 0.85
C PHE A 79 -8.80 1.50 -0.24
N ALA A 80 -7.57 1.17 0.16
CA ALA A 80 -6.47 0.94 -0.79
C ALA A 80 -6.77 -0.21 -1.74
N ILE A 81 -7.22 -1.35 -1.21
CA ILE A 81 -7.53 -2.52 -2.04
C ILE A 81 -8.73 -2.24 -2.95
N ALA A 82 -9.78 -1.60 -2.43
CA ALA A 82 -10.96 -1.26 -3.23
C ALA A 82 -10.62 -0.34 -4.41
N ASN A 83 -9.58 0.48 -4.28
CA ASN A 83 -9.19 1.44 -5.30
C ASN A 83 -8.04 0.97 -6.19
N GLY A 84 -7.59 -0.27 -6.01
CA GLY A 84 -6.69 -0.90 -6.97
C GLY A 84 -5.29 -1.24 -6.49
N ALA A 85 -5.02 -1.12 -5.18
CA ALA A 85 -3.74 -1.60 -4.63
C ALA A 85 -3.69 -3.12 -4.74
N ASP A 86 -2.54 -3.62 -5.15
CA ASP A 86 -2.29 -5.07 -5.24
C ASP A 86 -1.71 -5.61 -3.94
N GLU A 87 -0.96 -4.78 -3.22
CA GLU A 87 -0.26 -5.16 -2.01
C GLU A 87 -0.37 -4.06 -0.96
N ILE A 88 -0.31 -4.46 0.30
CA ILE A 88 -0.36 -3.58 1.45
C ILE A 88 0.95 -3.69 2.21
N ASP A 89 1.55 -2.54 2.50
CA ASP A 89 2.76 -2.41 3.31
C ASP A 89 2.39 -1.66 4.59
N MET A 90 2.07 -2.41 5.66
CA MET A 90 1.65 -1.79 6.91
C MET A 90 2.81 -1.50 7.83
N VAL A 91 2.71 -0.39 8.54
CA VAL A 91 3.67 -0.05 9.59
C VAL A 91 3.17 -0.60 10.91
N ILE A 92 4.02 -1.38 11.57
CA ILE A 92 3.73 -1.98 12.86
C ILE A 92 3.70 -0.90 13.95
N ASN A 93 2.91 -1.10 15.01
CA ASN A 93 2.90 -0.18 16.14
C ASN A 93 4.14 -0.43 17.01
N VAL A 94 5.16 0.37 16.81
CA VAL A 94 6.46 0.19 17.46
C VAL A 94 6.35 0.33 18.99
N GLY A 95 5.52 1.26 19.47
CA GLY A 95 5.31 1.44 20.90
C GLY A 95 4.74 0.20 21.56
N GLN A 96 3.80 -0.47 20.90
CA GLN A 96 3.21 -1.71 21.43
C GLN A 96 4.21 -2.88 21.38
N VAL A 97 5.06 -2.94 20.35
CA VAL A 97 6.15 -3.92 20.29
C VAL A 97 7.12 -3.68 21.42
N LYS A 98 7.52 -2.44 21.64
CA LYS A 98 8.44 -2.07 22.71
C LYS A 98 7.87 -2.42 24.10
N ALA A 99 6.56 -2.26 24.27
CA ALA A 99 5.85 -2.62 25.50
C ALA A 99 5.63 -4.13 25.63
N ARG A 100 5.98 -4.90 24.61
CA ARG A 100 5.74 -6.35 24.57
C ARG A 100 4.25 -6.73 24.65
N ASN A 101 3.39 -5.85 24.14
CA ASN A 101 1.96 -6.10 24.09
C ASN A 101 1.63 -6.90 22.83
N TRP A 102 2.01 -8.17 22.85
CA TRP A 102 1.96 -9.04 21.67
C TRP A 102 0.54 -9.30 21.18
N ASP A 103 -0.44 -9.34 22.07
CA ASP A 103 -1.83 -9.51 21.68
C ASP A 103 -2.32 -8.34 20.84
N TYR A 104 -1.96 -7.11 21.25
CA TYR A 104 -2.29 -5.92 20.48
C TYR A 104 -1.63 -5.96 19.10
N VAL A 105 -0.35 -6.29 19.06
CA VAL A 105 0.41 -6.35 17.80
C VAL A 105 -0.20 -7.38 16.85
N ALA A 106 -0.53 -8.56 17.37
CA ALA A 106 -1.15 -9.62 16.58
C ALA A 106 -2.52 -9.20 16.05
N ASP A 107 -3.35 -8.57 16.89
CA ASP A 107 -4.68 -8.11 16.48
C ASP A 107 -4.60 -6.99 15.44
N ASP A 108 -3.63 -6.09 15.58
CA ASP A 108 -3.39 -5.00 14.66
C ASP A 108 -3.06 -5.54 13.25
N ILE A 109 -2.14 -6.48 13.17
CA ILE A 109 -1.75 -7.13 11.92
C ILE A 109 -2.92 -7.94 11.35
N SER A 110 -3.59 -8.71 12.20
CA SER A 110 -4.73 -9.55 11.82
C SER A 110 -5.86 -8.71 11.20
N GLY A 111 -6.14 -7.53 11.78
CA GLY A 111 -7.16 -6.63 11.26
C GLY A 111 -6.85 -6.16 9.84
N VAL A 112 -5.60 -5.86 9.56
CA VAL A 112 -5.17 -5.45 8.22
C VAL A 112 -5.25 -6.62 7.23
N VAL A 113 -4.75 -7.79 7.63
CA VAL A 113 -4.80 -9.00 6.78
C VAL A 113 -6.24 -9.36 6.43
N LYS A 114 -7.13 -9.30 7.41
CA LYS A 114 -8.55 -9.60 7.21
C LYS A 114 -9.20 -8.59 6.26
N ALA A 115 -8.96 -7.30 6.47
CA ALA A 115 -9.50 -6.25 5.62
C ALA A 115 -9.03 -6.40 4.17
N ARG A 116 -7.75 -6.71 3.97
CA ARG A 116 -7.18 -6.95 2.65
C ARG A 116 -7.85 -8.14 1.96
N SER A 117 -8.00 -9.24 2.67
CA SER A 117 -8.54 -10.48 2.11
C SER A 117 -10.03 -10.36 1.77
N GLU A 118 -10.81 -9.72 2.64
CA GLU A 118 -12.24 -9.51 2.41
C GLU A 118 -12.49 -8.62 1.20
N GLU A 119 -11.76 -7.52 1.09
CA GLU A 119 -11.93 -6.58 -0.02
C GLU A 119 -11.49 -7.18 -1.34
N ARG A 120 -10.40 -7.95 -1.36
CA ARG A 120 -9.96 -8.64 -2.57
C ARG A 120 -10.98 -9.66 -3.05
N ARG A 121 -11.59 -10.38 -2.11
CA ARG A 121 -12.60 -11.37 -2.44
C ARG A 121 -13.81 -10.73 -3.10
N VAL A 122 -14.29 -9.62 -2.56
CA VAL A 122 -15.40 -8.85 -3.14
C VAL A 122 -15.02 -8.36 -4.54
N GLY A 123 -13.82 -7.83 -4.70
CA GLY A 123 -13.32 -7.37 -5.99
C GLY A 123 -13.26 -8.46 -7.04
N LYS A 124 -12.98 -9.69 -6.64
CA LYS A 124 -12.92 -10.84 -7.56
C LYS A 124 -14.29 -11.33 -7.99
N GLU A 125 -15.27 -11.14 -7.14
CA GLU A 125 -16.65 -11.55 -7.43
C GLU A 125 -17.38 -10.55 -8.33
N CYS A 126 -16.87 -9.35 -8.41
CA CYS A 126 -17.37 -8.33 -9.32
C CYS A 126 -16.69 -8.45 -10.68
#